data_12ff87c5671712db81dc459284177f89
#
_entry.id   12ff87c5671712db81dc459284177f89
#
_cell.length_a   1.000
_cell.length_b   1.000
_cell.length_c   1.000
_cell.angle_alpha   90.00
_cell.angle_beta   90.00
_cell.angle_gamma   90.00
#
_symmetry.space_group_name_H-M   'P 1'
#
loop_
_entity.id
_entity.type
_entity.pdbx_description
1 polymer ?
#
loop_
_entity_poly.entity_id
_entity_poly.type
_entity_poly.pdbx_seq_one_letter_code
_entity_poly.pdbx_strand_id
1 'polypeptide(L)'
;INKSGTFRYTATKVGADTALAQIVKLVQEAQNSKAPAQLLADRASQWLVLVAIVIGVATFAVWYGWIGAELLFALTLTITVFVIACPDALGLATPMAVMVGTGLGAMNGILFKNASALEDATKLDVIVFDKTGTLTMGQPKVVDVVAAEGVSPDEVLAAAAAVDKGSDHPLAVAIVERAANLTLGKMSGFETLDGRGASATVADSRVLVGNRRLMDEEKVPLGALSERAEALKGAGRTVVHVARDGAVLGLIAIADALRPTAKETVTRLRERGVQVAMLTGDNAGTAARIAGELGIDIVLADVLPGQKADKVKELQAQGKKVGMVGDGVNDA
;
A
#
# COMPACT_ATOMS: atom_id res chain seq x y z
N ILE A 1 -10.98 -8.25 15.28
CA ILE A 1 -10.78 -7.72 16.65
C ILE A 1 -11.94 -8.19 17.50
N ASN A 2 -11.65 -8.98 18.56
CA ASN A 2 -12.68 -9.49 19.45
C ASN A 2 -13.24 -8.34 20.30
N LYS A 3 -14.57 -8.23 20.35
CA LYS A 3 -15.26 -7.17 21.09
C LYS A 3 -15.87 -7.68 22.40
N SER A 4 -16.30 -8.92 22.47
CA SER A 4 -16.93 -9.54 23.65
C SER A 4 -16.80 -11.05 23.62
N GLY A 5 -16.86 -11.71 24.79
CA GLY A 5 -16.78 -13.15 24.95
C GLY A 5 -15.46 -13.64 25.52
N THR A 6 -15.45 -14.90 25.96
CA THR A 6 -14.25 -15.61 26.46
C THR A 6 -13.87 -16.71 25.49
N PHE A 7 -12.58 -16.85 25.21
CA PHE A 7 -12.05 -17.94 24.40
C PHE A 7 -10.75 -18.48 25.00
N ARG A 8 -10.43 -19.71 24.70
CA ARG A 8 -9.13 -20.30 25.02
C ARG A 8 -8.30 -20.38 23.74
N TYR A 9 -7.03 -20.04 23.84
CA TYR A 9 -6.09 -20.15 22.73
C TYR A 9 -4.79 -20.79 23.19
N THR A 10 -4.09 -21.40 22.24
CA THR A 10 -2.73 -21.90 22.46
C THR A 10 -1.77 -20.97 21.76
N ALA A 11 -0.81 -20.42 22.50
CA ALA A 11 0.25 -19.61 21.92
C ALA A 11 1.19 -20.51 21.12
N THR A 12 1.22 -20.32 19.81
CA THR A 12 2.06 -21.11 18.89
C THR A 12 3.41 -20.46 18.62
N LYS A 13 3.53 -19.15 18.84
CA LYS A 13 4.76 -18.38 18.69
C LYS A 13 5.09 -17.69 20.00
N VAL A 14 6.15 -18.13 20.66
CA VAL A 14 6.60 -17.63 21.97
C VAL A 14 8.09 -17.26 21.91
N GLY A 15 8.57 -16.44 22.85
CA GLY A 15 9.97 -16.04 22.92
C GLY A 15 10.43 -15.27 21.67
N ALA A 16 11.47 -15.76 21.00
CA ALA A 16 12.07 -15.12 19.82
C ALA A 16 11.16 -15.11 18.59
N ASP A 17 10.14 -15.97 18.54
CA ASP A 17 9.23 -16.10 17.39
C ASP A 17 7.98 -15.20 17.51
N THR A 18 7.86 -14.43 18.58
CA THR A 18 6.76 -13.47 18.74
C THR A 18 6.88 -12.33 17.74
N ALA A 19 5.73 -11.74 17.36
CA ALA A 19 5.70 -10.58 16.45
C ALA A 19 6.58 -9.42 16.98
N LEU A 20 6.58 -9.19 18.30
CA LEU A 20 7.40 -8.16 18.92
C LEU A 20 8.90 -8.46 18.76
N ALA A 21 9.34 -9.70 19.01
CA ALA A 21 10.73 -10.09 18.83
C ALA A 21 11.17 -9.97 17.36
N GLN A 22 10.29 -10.29 16.41
CA GLN A 22 10.57 -10.11 14.98
C GLN A 22 10.70 -8.62 14.59
N ILE A 23 9.88 -7.73 15.15
CA ILE A 23 10.02 -6.28 14.95
C ILE A 23 11.36 -5.79 15.46
N VAL A 24 11.75 -6.17 16.69
CA VAL A 24 13.06 -5.82 17.27
C VAL A 24 14.19 -6.30 16.37
N LYS A 25 14.11 -7.55 15.90
CA LYS A 25 15.09 -8.13 14.97
C LYS A 25 15.19 -7.34 13.66
N LEU A 26 14.07 -6.97 13.05
CA LEU A 26 14.05 -6.15 11.82
C LEU A 26 14.75 -4.79 12.03
N VAL A 27 14.49 -4.12 13.14
CA VAL A 27 15.14 -2.84 13.45
C VAL A 27 16.65 -3.03 13.63
N GLN A 28 17.07 -4.08 14.33
CA GLN A 28 18.50 -4.41 14.50
C GLN A 28 19.17 -4.76 13.17
N GLU A 29 18.53 -5.54 12.32
CA GLU A 29 19.05 -5.88 10.98
C GLU A 29 19.17 -4.63 10.11
N ALA A 30 18.21 -3.72 10.15
CA ALA A 30 18.26 -2.45 9.44
C ALA A 30 19.43 -1.56 9.92
N GLN A 31 19.62 -1.47 11.23
CA GLN A 31 20.72 -0.69 11.83
C GLN A 31 22.11 -1.28 11.53
N ASN A 32 22.22 -2.62 11.46
CA ASN A 32 23.48 -3.30 11.17
C ASN A 32 23.79 -3.39 9.66
N SER A 33 22.83 -3.06 8.79
CA SER A 33 23.05 -3.05 7.35
C SER A 33 23.80 -1.79 6.92
N LYS A 34 24.59 -1.88 5.84
CA LYS A 34 25.33 -0.74 5.29
C LYS A 34 24.53 -0.09 4.16
N ALA A 35 24.38 1.22 4.24
CA ALA A 35 23.82 2.03 3.15
C ALA A 35 24.82 2.16 1.99
N PRO A 36 24.39 2.33 0.73
CA PRO A 36 25.27 2.57 -0.41
C PRO A 36 26.22 3.75 -0.20
N ALA A 37 25.76 4.84 0.40
CA ALA A 37 26.61 5.99 0.75
C ALA A 37 27.72 5.60 1.73
N GLN A 38 27.45 4.73 2.70
CA GLN A 38 28.44 4.22 3.64
C GLN A 38 29.50 3.38 2.93
N LEU A 39 29.11 2.50 2.00
CA LEU A 39 30.05 1.69 1.22
C LEU A 39 30.97 2.57 0.36
N LEU A 40 30.45 3.67 -0.18
CA LEU A 40 31.24 4.64 -0.92
C LEU A 40 32.25 5.37 0.01
N ALA A 41 31.79 5.78 1.19
CA ALA A 41 32.62 6.40 2.20
C ALA A 41 33.75 5.46 2.69
N ASP A 42 33.43 4.18 2.93
CA ASP A 42 34.40 3.15 3.32
C ASP A 42 35.50 2.99 2.24
N ARG A 43 35.12 2.95 0.96
CA ARG A 43 36.10 2.87 -0.16
C ARG A 43 36.97 4.11 -0.25
N ALA A 44 36.35 5.30 -0.14
CA ALA A 44 37.11 6.55 -0.15
C ALA A 44 38.09 6.61 1.03
N SER A 45 37.70 6.18 2.21
CA SER A 45 38.56 6.12 3.40
C SER A 45 39.74 5.17 3.20
N GLN A 46 39.56 4.01 2.56
CA GLN A 46 40.66 3.08 2.23
C GLN A 46 41.72 3.73 1.35
N TRP A 47 41.30 4.48 0.32
CA TRP A 47 42.21 5.20 -0.54
C TRP A 47 42.92 6.36 0.19
N LEU A 48 42.20 7.12 1.03
CA LEU A 48 42.77 8.21 1.84
C LEU A 48 43.84 7.70 2.79
N VAL A 49 43.62 6.56 3.46
CA VAL A 49 44.61 5.94 4.35
C VAL A 49 45.88 5.55 3.58
N LEU A 50 45.72 4.94 2.40
CA LEU A 50 46.87 4.59 1.57
C LEU A 50 47.67 5.81 1.15
N VAL A 51 47.00 6.87 0.70
CA VAL A 51 47.61 8.15 0.34
C VAL A 51 48.30 8.78 1.55
N ALA A 52 47.66 8.76 2.72
CA ALA A 52 48.22 9.27 3.96
C ALA A 52 49.52 8.55 4.37
N ILE A 53 49.54 7.21 4.21
CA ILE A 53 50.80 6.44 4.48
C ILE A 53 51.92 6.88 3.54
N VAL A 54 51.63 6.99 2.25
CA VAL A 54 52.64 7.42 1.26
C VAL A 54 53.15 8.84 1.58
N ILE A 55 52.25 9.78 1.86
CA ILE A 55 52.63 11.16 2.21
C ILE A 55 53.40 11.21 3.54
N GLY A 56 52.94 10.44 4.55
CA GLY A 56 53.62 10.39 5.85
C GLY A 56 55.03 9.84 5.73
N VAL A 57 55.22 8.74 4.99
CA VAL A 57 56.57 8.19 4.74
C VAL A 57 57.45 9.17 3.95
N ALA A 58 56.90 9.83 2.93
CA ALA A 58 57.61 10.83 2.17
C ALA A 58 57.98 12.06 3.05
N THR A 59 57.06 12.49 3.92
CA THR A 59 57.34 13.57 4.89
C THR A 59 58.52 13.21 5.80
N PHE A 60 58.50 12.00 6.36
CA PHE A 60 59.59 11.54 7.19
C PHE A 60 60.91 11.49 6.43
N ALA A 61 60.93 10.87 5.24
CA ALA A 61 62.13 10.74 4.41
C ALA A 61 62.72 12.09 4.00
N VAL A 62 61.89 13.04 3.65
CA VAL A 62 62.33 14.41 3.27
C VAL A 62 62.94 15.15 4.47
N TRP A 63 62.21 15.22 5.59
CA TRP A 63 62.67 16.02 6.73
C TRP A 63 63.85 15.38 7.47
N TYR A 64 63.82 14.09 7.72
CA TYR A 64 64.87 13.40 8.43
C TYR A 64 66.06 13.04 7.49
N GLY A 65 65.73 12.46 6.32
CA GLY A 65 66.78 11.95 5.42
C GLY A 65 67.44 12.98 4.50
N TRP A 66 66.67 13.95 3.99
CA TRP A 66 67.20 14.98 3.05
C TRP A 66 67.56 16.28 3.73
N ILE A 67 66.70 16.82 4.56
CA ILE A 67 66.89 18.12 5.22
C ILE A 67 67.80 17.99 6.46
N GLY A 68 67.89 16.75 7.04
CA GLY A 68 68.68 16.50 8.25
C GLY A 68 68.04 17.08 9.52
N ALA A 69 66.71 17.22 9.55
CA ALA A 69 65.99 17.71 10.70
C ALA A 69 66.08 16.73 11.89
N GLU A 70 65.87 17.24 13.09
CA GLU A 70 65.84 16.46 14.31
C GLU A 70 64.77 15.35 14.22
N LEU A 71 65.08 14.16 14.70
CA LEU A 71 64.19 12.96 14.65
C LEU A 71 62.81 13.27 15.22
N LEU A 72 62.76 13.96 16.38
CA LEU A 72 61.50 14.30 17.04
C LEU A 72 60.62 15.19 16.18
N PHE A 73 61.22 16.18 15.50
CA PHE A 73 60.52 17.08 14.59
C PHE A 73 59.96 16.32 13.36
N ALA A 74 60.78 15.49 12.71
CA ALA A 74 60.33 14.69 11.56
C ALA A 74 59.21 13.72 11.93
N LEU A 75 59.30 13.06 13.10
CA LEU A 75 58.22 12.19 13.63
C LEU A 75 56.95 12.98 13.91
N THR A 76 57.04 14.14 14.54
CA THR A 76 55.88 14.98 14.84
C THR A 76 55.13 15.36 13.58
N LEU A 77 55.82 15.78 12.53
CA LEU A 77 55.21 16.11 11.25
C LEU A 77 54.53 14.89 10.60
N THR A 78 55.17 13.71 10.63
CA THR A 78 54.64 12.46 10.10
C THR A 78 53.35 12.05 10.84
N ILE A 79 53.36 12.09 12.16
CA ILE A 79 52.22 11.82 12.98
C ILE A 79 51.09 12.82 12.69
N THR A 80 51.41 14.09 12.53
CA THR A 80 50.44 15.15 12.17
C THR A 80 49.75 14.84 10.85
N VAL A 81 50.46 14.37 9.83
CA VAL A 81 49.88 13.94 8.55
C VAL A 81 48.88 12.79 8.75
N PHE A 82 49.22 11.79 9.53
CA PHE A 82 48.32 10.68 9.79
C PHE A 82 47.04 11.09 10.57
N VAL A 83 47.20 11.95 11.58
CA VAL A 83 46.05 12.42 12.39
C VAL A 83 45.12 13.28 11.54
N ILE A 84 45.67 14.21 10.73
CA ILE A 84 44.84 15.11 9.88
C ILE A 84 44.15 14.31 8.76
N ALA A 85 44.83 13.29 8.21
CA ALA A 85 44.29 12.49 7.12
C ALA A 85 43.22 11.45 7.59
N CYS A 86 43.02 11.29 8.91
CA CYS A 86 42.06 10.33 9.42
C CYS A 86 40.62 10.75 9.09
N PRO A 87 39.84 9.95 8.32
CA PRO A 87 38.46 10.26 7.91
C PRO A 87 37.40 9.86 8.94
N ASP A 88 37.65 10.00 10.26
CA ASP A 88 36.78 9.53 11.33
C ASP A 88 35.34 10.08 11.21
N ALA A 89 35.21 11.36 10.88
CA ALA A 89 33.90 11.98 10.70
C ALA A 89 33.09 11.33 9.55
N LEU A 90 33.78 10.95 8.46
CA LEU A 90 33.14 10.29 7.31
C LEU A 90 32.64 8.88 7.66
N GLY A 91 33.43 8.14 8.46
CA GLY A 91 33.10 6.78 8.88
C GLY A 91 31.95 6.71 9.91
N LEU A 92 31.69 7.76 10.68
CA LEU A 92 30.68 7.78 11.74
C LEU A 92 29.38 8.47 11.35
N ALA A 93 29.40 9.45 10.47
CA ALA A 93 28.22 10.27 10.13
C ALA A 93 27.07 9.45 9.54
N THR A 94 27.35 8.60 8.55
CA THR A 94 26.32 7.80 7.87
C THR A 94 25.69 6.75 8.80
N PRO A 95 26.44 5.91 9.55
CA PRO A 95 25.85 4.98 10.50
C PRO A 95 24.98 5.67 11.56
N MET A 96 25.41 6.80 12.08
CA MET A 96 24.61 7.56 13.05
C MET A 96 23.29 8.06 12.43
N ALA A 97 23.34 8.59 11.21
CA ALA A 97 22.15 9.06 10.52
C ALA A 97 21.15 7.90 10.26
N VAL A 98 21.65 6.73 9.84
CA VAL A 98 20.84 5.53 9.65
C VAL A 98 20.22 5.07 10.98
N MET A 99 21.01 5.00 12.05
CA MET A 99 20.52 4.59 13.37
C MET A 99 19.41 5.52 13.88
N VAL A 100 19.61 6.82 13.80
CA VAL A 100 18.62 7.82 14.22
C VAL A 100 17.38 7.75 13.32
N GLY A 101 17.56 7.67 11.99
CA GLY A 101 16.47 7.62 11.02
C GLY A 101 15.61 6.36 11.16
N THR A 102 16.22 5.18 11.29
CA THR A 102 15.50 3.91 11.48
C THR A 102 14.83 3.84 12.85
N GLY A 103 15.48 4.38 13.90
CA GLY A 103 14.90 4.46 15.25
C GLY A 103 13.69 5.38 15.28
N LEU A 104 13.78 6.57 14.69
CA LEU A 104 12.64 7.50 14.59
C LEU A 104 11.51 6.92 13.75
N GLY A 105 11.83 6.23 12.66
CA GLY A 105 10.86 5.50 11.86
C GLY A 105 10.10 4.45 12.70
N ALA A 106 10.82 3.61 13.43
CA ALA A 106 10.23 2.58 14.29
C ALA A 106 9.31 3.17 15.38
N MET A 107 9.70 4.29 16.00
CA MET A 107 8.86 5.01 16.97
C MET A 107 7.54 5.52 16.35
N ASN A 108 7.50 5.76 15.04
CA ASN A 108 6.32 6.18 14.29
C ASN A 108 5.63 5.02 13.56
N GLY A 109 5.96 3.76 13.86
CA GLY A 109 5.36 2.58 13.24
C GLY A 109 5.86 2.27 11.83
N ILE A 110 6.98 2.89 11.40
CA ILE A 110 7.61 2.67 10.09
C ILE A 110 8.85 1.80 10.29
N LEU A 111 8.82 0.59 9.73
CA LEU A 111 9.93 -0.35 9.82
C LEU A 111 10.69 -0.39 8.49
N PHE A 112 11.98 -0.11 8.53
CA PHE A 112 12.88 -0.25 7.38
C PHE A 112 13.50 -1.64 7.35
N LYS A 113 13.50 -2.27 6.19
CA LYS A 113 14.12 -3.58 5.99
C LYS A 113 15.65 -3.52 6.10
N ASN A 114 16.25 -2.43 5.61
CA ASN A 114 17.69 -2.19 5.63
C ASN A 114 18.01 -0.70 5.40
N ALA A 115 19.27 -0.31 5.58
CA ALA A 115 19.72 1.06 5.39
C ALA A 115 19.61 1.54 3.93
N SER A 116 19.75 0.64 2.94
CA SER A 116 19.53 0.99 1.54
C SER A 116 18.10 1.45 1.28
N ALA A 117 17.11 0.77 1.87
CA ALA A 117 15.71 1.15 1.70
C ALA A 117 15.44 2.57 2.23
N LEU A 118 16.07 2.97 3.35
CA LEU A 118 15.98 4.34 3.86
C LEU A 118 16.61 5.36 2.89
N GLU A 119 17.80 5.05 2.35
CA GLU A 119 18.49 5.91 1.40
C GLU A 119 17.76 6.00 0.06
N ASP A 120 17.29 4.86 -0.48
CA ASP A 120 16.61 4.81 -1.78
C ASP A 120 15.24 5.51 -1.74
N ALA A 121 14.54 5.47 -0.61
CA ALA A 121 13.28 6.19 -0.44
C ALA A 121 13.41 7.70 -0.64
N THR A 122 14.58 8.28 -0.41
CA THR A 122 14.84 9.71 -0.63
C THR A 122 15.14 10.08 -2.09
N LYS A 123 15.34 9.08 -2.94
CA LYS A 123 15.79 9.26 -4.34
C LYS A 123 14.71 8.86 -5.35
N LEU A 124 13.48 8.65 -4.90
CA LEU A 124 12.39 8.21 -5.77
C LEU A 124 11.92 9.35 -6.67
N ASP A 125 11.81 9.06 -7.98
CA ASP A 125 11.24 9.96 -8.96
C ASP A 125 9.73 9.75 -9.10
N VAL A 126 9.28 8.49 -8.93
CA VAL A 126 7.87 8.10 -9.04
C VAL A 126 7.49 7.15 -7.89
N ILE A 127 6.32 7.38 -7.31
CA ILE A 127 5.70 6.43 -6.39
C ILE A 127 4.41 5.91 -7.02
N VAL A 128 4.35 4.58 -7.20
CA VAL A 128 3.17 3.86 -7.68
C VAL A 128 2.37 3.37 -6.49
N PHE A 129 1.14 3.82 -6.35
CA PHE A 129 0.22 3.33 -5.34
C PHE A 129 -0.72 2.29 -5.94
N ASP A 130 -0.84 1.13 -5.30
CA ASP A 130 -2.01 0.29 -5.56
C ASP A 130 -3.27 1.05 -5.10
N LYS A 131 -4.39 0.85 -5.81
CA LYS A 131 -5.65 1.52 -5.43
C LYS A 131 -6.25 0.87 -4.18
N THR A 132 -6.50 -0.43 -4.24
CA THR A 132 -7.33 -1.16 -3.26
C THR A 132 -6.56 -1.40 -1.96
N GLY A 133 -7.15 -1.03 -0.82
CA GLY A 133 -6.50 -1.18 0.48
C GLY A 133 -5.40 -0.16 0.78
N THR A 134 -4.88 0.54 -0.24
CA THR A 134 -3.79 1.53 -0.12
C THR A 134 -4.31 2.96 -0.26
N LEU A 135 -4.79 3.38 -1.43
CA LEU A 135 -5.46 4.69 -1.60
C LEU A 135 -6.89 4.68 -1.08
N THR A 136 -7.50 3.51 -1.04
CA THR A 136 -8.83 3.28 -0.49
C THR A 136 -8.75 2.53 0.85
N MET A 137 -9.86 2.47 1.56
CA MET A 137 -9.95 1.81 2.87
C MET A 137 -9.90 0.27 2.78
N GLY A 138 -10.09 -0.31 1.58
CA GLY A 138 -10.28 -1.75 1.40
C GLY A 138 -11.59 -2.25 2.04
N GLN A 139 -12.50 -1.34 2.32
CA GLN A 139 -13.80 -1.60 2.93
C GLN A 139 -14.90 -1.03 2.03
N PRO A 140 -15.51 -1.86 1.18
CA PRO A 140 -16.63 -1.41 0.36
C PRO A 140 -17.78 -0.92 1.24
N LYS A 141 -18.42 0.17 0.82
CA LYS A 141 -19.61 0.74 1.50
C LYS A 141 -20.69 1.01 0.48
N VAL A 142 -21.95 0.81 0.89
CA VAL A 142 -23.09 1.23 0.09
C VAL A 142 -23.12 2.77 0.04
N VAL A 143 -23.00 3.33 -1.17
CA VAL A 143 -22.96 4.77 -1.42
C VAL A 143 -24.25 5.30 -2.03
N ASP A 144 -25.04 4.42 -2.67
CA ASP A 144 -26.32 4.80 -3.27
C ASP A 144 -27.24 3.59 -3.38
N VAL A 145 -28.55 3.80 -3.29
CA VAL A 145 -29.58 2.80 -3.53
C VAL A 145 -30.64 3.38 -4.46
N VAL A 146 -30.76 2.79 -5.65
CA VAL A 146 -31.69 3.25 -6.68
C VAL A 146 -32.83 2.22 -6.77
N ALA A 147 -34.00 2.60 -6.32
CA ALA A 147 -35.18 1.75 -6.33
C ALA A 147 -35.93 1.79 -7.68
N ALA A 148 -36.60 0.70 -8.02
CA ALA A 148 -37.56 0.67 -9.12
C ALA A 148 -38.81 1.51 -8.78
N GLU A 149 -39.60 1.84 -9.79
CA GLU A 149 -40.82 2.58 -9.61
C GLU A 149 -41.80 1.85 -8.65
N GLY A 150 -42.27 2.57 -7.62
CA GLY A 150 -43.16 2.02 -6.60
C GLY A 150 -42.46 1.22 -5.48
N VAL A 151 -41.17 1.13 -5.48
CA VAL A 151 -40.37 0.45 -4.44
C VAL A 151 -39.59 1.50 -3.64
N SER A 152 -39.46 1.30 -2.33
CA SER A 152 -38.63 2.18 -1.51
C SER A 152 -37.15 1.73 -1.49
N PRO A 153 -36.17 2.66 -1.36
CA PRO A 153 -34.76 2.28 -1.19
C PRO A 153 -34.52 1.36 0.00
N ASP A 154 -35.26 1.55 1.09
CA ASP A 154 -35.14 0.71 2.29
C ASP A 154 -35.64 -0.73 2.03
N GLU A 155 -36.67 -0.90 1.19
CA GLU A 155 -37.14 -2.21 0.77
C GLU A 155 -36.11 -2.94 -0.08
N VAL A 156 -35.47 -2.27 -1.04
CA VAL A 156 -34.36 -2.83 -1.83
C VAL A 156 -33.23 -3.31 -0.91
N LEU A 157 -32.84 -2.42 0.02
CA LEU A 157 -31.76 -2.70 0.94
C LEU A 157 -32.07 -3.82 1.92
N ALA A 158 -33.31 -3.85 2.46
CA ALA A 158 -33.74 -4.90 3.38
C ALA A 158 -33.83 -6.28 2.70
N ALA A 159 -34.33 -6.32 1.46
CA ALA A 159 -34.39 -7.55 0.68
C ALA A 159 -32.98 -8.11 0.38
N ALA A 160 -32.06 -7.25 -0.07
CA ALA A 160 -30.68 -7.62 -0.32
C ALA A 160 -29.96 -8.10 0.97
N ALA A 161 -30.07 -7.33 2.05
CA ALA A 161 -29.44 -7.66 3.32
C ALA A 161 -29.97 -8.96 3.94
N ALA A 162 -31.25 -9.26 3.73
CA ALA A 162 -31.81 -10.53 4.18
C ALA A 162 -31.12 -11.75 3.52
N VAL A 163 -30.84 -11.68 2.21
CA VAL A 163 -30.06 -12.69 1.47
C VAL A 163 -28.60 -12.69 1.92
N ASP A 164 -27.98 -11.52 1.94
CA ASP A 164 -26.55 -11.34 2.16
C ASP A 164 -26.08 -11.68 3.59
N LYS A 165 -26.99 -11.81 4.56
CA LYS A 165 -26.68 -12.38 5.90
C LYS A 165 -26.09 -13.78 5.84
N GLY A 166 -26.33 -14.53 4.76
CA GLY A 166 -25.75 -15.85 4.55
C GLY A 166 -24.37 -15.83 3.89
N SER A 167 -23.82 -14.67 3.55
CA SER A 167 -22.60 -14.54 2.76
C SER A 167 -21.50 -13.77 3.51
N ASP A 168 -20.27 -14.29 3.45
CA ASP A 168 -19.07 -13.60 3.96
C ASP A 168 -18.40 -12.69 2.90
N HIS A 169 -19.01 -12.52 1.74
CA HIS A 169 -18.46 -11.69 0.68
C HIS A 169 -18.41 -10.21 1.10
N PRO A 170 -17.29 -9.46 0.83
CA PRO A 170 -17.15 -8.06 1.28
C PRO A 170 -18.29 -7.13 0.86
N LEU A 171 -18.89 -7.35 -0.32
CA LEU A 171 -20.05 -6.56 -0.78
C LEU A 171 -21.30 -6.89 0.04
N ALA A 172 -21.49 -8.16 0.41
CA ALA A 172 -22.61 -8.60 1.25
C ALA A 172 -22.50 -7.98 2.66
N VAL A 173 -21.31 -8.02 3.25
CA VAL A 173 -21.06 -7.37 4.55
C VAL A 173 -21.41 -5.88 4.49
N ALA A 174 -21.02 -5.16 3.44
CA ALA A 174 -21.34 -3.75 3.26
C ALA A 174 -22.85 -3.48 3.19
N ILE A 175 -23.60 -4.36 2.50
CA ILE A 175 -25.05 -4.26 2.38
C ILE A 175 -25.72 -4.52 3.75
N VAL A 176 -25.30 -5.56 4.46
CA VAL A 176 -25.81 -5.91 5.79
C VAL A 176 -25.51 -4.81 6.81
N GLU A 177 -24.29 -4.25 6.80
CA GLU A 177 -23.94 -3.11 7.68
C GLU A 177 -24.82 -1.88 7.40
N ARG A 178 -25.08 -1.57 6.13
CA ARG A 178 -25.92 -0.43 5.75
C ARG A 178 -27.40 -0.61 6.18
N ALA A 179 -27.86 -1.88 6.20
CA ALA A 179 -29.20 -2.26 6.59
C ALA A 179 -29.37 -2.50 8.10
N ALA A 180 -28.40 -2.19 8.95
CA ALA A 180 -28.39 -2.55 10.37
C ALA A 180 -29.62 -2.05 11.16
N ASN A 181 -30.24 -0.96 10.72
CA ASN A 181 -31.42 -0.37 11.35
C ASN A 181 -32.75 -0.80 10.71
N LEU A 182 -32.72 -1.67 9.70
CA LEU A 182 -33.91 -2.16 9.00
C LEU A 182 -34.40 -3.50 9.54
N THR A 183 -35.71 -3.70 9.52
CA THR A 183 -36.27 -5.01 9.84
C THR A 183 -36.11 -5.93 8.63
N LEU A 184 -35.36 -7.02 8.80
CA LEU A 184 -35.12 -7.98 7.74
C LEU A 184 -36.10 -9.14 7.82
N GLY A 185 -36.60 -9.59 6.66
CA GLY A 185 -37.43 -10.78 6.53
C GLY A 185 -36.67 -12.05 6.93
N LYS A 186 -37.41 -13.07 7.37
CA LYS A 186 -36.80 -14.41 7.63
C LYS A 186 -36.32 -15.00 6.31
N MET A 187 -35.06 -15.45 6.30
CA MET A 187 -34.43 -16.08 5.16
C MET A 187 -34.41 -17.60 5.32
N SER A 188 -34.60 -18.31 4.21
CA SER A 188 -34.38 -19.75 4.07
C SER A 188 -33.87 -20.08 2.67
N GLY A 189 -33.26 -21.26 2.48
CA GLY A 189 -32.81 -21.72 1.17
C GLY A 189 -31.71 -20.81 0.54
N PHE A 190 -30.75 -20.33 1.35
CA PHE A 190 -29.63 -19.55 0.84
C PHE A 190 -28.76 -20.39 -0.10
N GLU A 191 -28.45 -19.84 -1.26
CA GLU A 191 -27.59 -20.44 -2.26
C GLU A 191 -26.62 -19.40 -2.84
N THR A 192 -25.32 -19.71 -2.83
CA THR A 192 -24.31 -18.90 -3.50
C THR A 192 -24.21 -19.32 -4.96
N LEU A 193 -24.26 -18.35 -5.86
CA LEU A 193 -24.13 -18.52 -7.31
C LEU A 193 -22.76 -17.99 -7.74
N ASP A 194 -21.79 -18.90 -7.90
CA ASP A 194 -20.39 -18.57 -8.11
C ASP A 194 -20.16 -17.54 -9.22
N GLY A 195 -19.47 -16.42 -8.84
CA GLY A 195 -19.14 -15.32 -9.75
C GLY A 195 -20.35 -14.49 -10.22
N ARG A 196 -21.56 -14.74 -9.71
CA ARG A 196 -22.80 -14.07 -10.13
C ARG A 196 -23.53 -13.36 -8.99
N GLY A 197 -23.59 -13.97 -7.81
CA GLY A 197 -24.28 -13.42 -6.65
C GLY A 197 -24.83 -14.51 -5.73
N ALA A 198 -25.98 -14.26 -5.13
CA ALA A 198 -26.69 -15.19 -4.24
C ALA A 198 -28.20 -15.14 -4.45
N SER A 199 -28.87 -16.21 -4.03
CA SER A 199 -30.33 -16.29 -3.97
C SER A 199 -30.78 -16.83 -2.63
N ALA A 200 -31.98 -16.46 -2.19
CA ALA A 200 -32.64 -17.02 -1.03
C ALA A 200 -34.17 -16.82 -1.11
N THR A 201 -34.92 -17.53 -0.32
CA THR A 201 -36.34 -17.26 -0.07
C THR A 201 -36.44 -16.35 1.17
N VAL A 202 -37.00 -15.17 0.99
CA VAL A 202 -37.17 -14.14 2.04
C VAL A 202 -38.68 -13.85 2.16
N ALA A 203 -39.27 -14.13 3.32
CA ALA A 203 -40.73 -13.97 3.56
C ALA A 203 -41.58 -14.55 2.41
N ASP A 204 -41.29 -15.80 2.06
CA ASP A 204 -42.00 -16.61 1.02
C ASP A 204 -41.78 -16.14 -0.45
N SER A 205 -40.94 -15.15 -0.69
CA SER A 205 -40.57 -14.69 -2.01
C SER A 205 -39.12 -15.03 -2.36
N ARG A 206 -38.84 -15.42 -3.62
CA ARG A 206 -37.49 -15.65 -4.09
C ARG A 206 -36.77 -14.33 -4.37
N VAL A 207 -35.67 -14.07 -3.66
CA VAL A 207 -34.86 -12.88 -3.81
C VAL A 207 -33.52 -13.23 -4.42
N LEU A 208 -33.11 -12.46 -5.43
CA LEU A 208 -31.81 -12.56 -6.12
C LEU A 208 -31.01 -11.30 -5.83
N VAL A 209 -29.73 -11.48 -5.47
CA VAL A 209 -28.78 -10.40 -5.25
C VAL A 209 -27.51 -10.70 -6.03
N GLY A 210 -27.14 -9.87 -7.01
CA GLY A 210 -25.95 -10.17 -7.80
C GLY A 210 -25.67 -9.19 -8.93
N ASN A 211 -24.78 -9.63 -9.83
CA ASN A 211 -24.36 -8.81 -10.97
C ASN A 211 -25.39 -8.85 -12.14
N ARG A 212 -25.11 -8.09 -13.20
CA ARG A 212 -25.94 -8.04 -14.40
C ARG A 212 -26.14 -9.41 -15.03
N ARG A 213 -25.09 -10.24 -15.04
CA ARG A 213 -25.15 -11.59 -15.65
C ARG A 213 -26.18 -12.49 -14.96
N LEU A 214 -26.29 -12.40 -13.62
CA LEU A 214 -27.32 -13.12 -12.88
C LEU A 214 -28.72 -12.71 -13.32
N MET A 215 -28.97 -11.42 -13.50
CA MET A 215 -30.28 -10.93 -13.94
C MET A 215 -30.62 -11.40 -15.36
N ASP A 216 -29.64 -11.42 -16.26
CA ASP A 216 -29.81 -11.87 -17.64
C ASP A 216 -30.11 -13.40 -17.71
N GLU A 217 -29.41 -14.22 -16.93
CA GLU A 217 -29.63 -15.67 -16.83
C GLU A 217 -31.00 -16.03 -16.24
N GLU A 218 -31.42 -15.29 -15.22
CA GLU A 218 -32.75 -15.45 -14.57
C GLU A 218 -33.87 -14.70 -15.31
N LYS A 219 -33.55 -14.09 -16.47
CA LYS A 219 -34.48 -13.36 -17.33
C LYS A 219 -35.24 -12.23 -16.63
N VAL A 220 -34.57 -11.53 -15.70
CA VAL A 220 -35.12 -10.39 -14.98
C VAL A 220 -34.90 -9.13 -15.81
N PRO A 221 -35.97 -8.48 -16.33
CA PRO A 221 -35.83 -7.26 -17.11
C PRO A 221 -35.47 -6.07 -16.20
N LEU A 222 -34.42 -5.34 -16.53
CA LEU A 222 -34.00 -4.16 -15.75
C LEU A 222 -34.75 -2.88 -16.13
N GLY A 223 -35.39 -2.82 -17.30
CA GLY A 223 -36.10 -1.63 -17.75
C GLY A 223 -35.27 -0.36 -17.68
N ALA A 224 -35.85 0.70 -17.14
CA ALA A 224 -35.19 2.01 -16.98
C ALA A 224 -33.96 1.96 -16.05
N LEU A 225 -33.85 0.96 -15.19
CA LEU A 225 -32.67 0.81 -14.32
C LEU A 225 -31.40 0.39 -15.07
N SER A 226 -31.52 -0.11 -16.32
CA SER A 226 -30.36 -0.48 -17.13
C SER A 226 -29.43 0.73 -17.40
N GLU A 227 -29.96 1.85 -17.83
CA GLU A 227 -29.21 3.10 -18.06
C GLU A 227 -28.60 3.61 -16.76
N ARG A 228 -29.35 3.54 -15.67
CA ARG A 228 -28.87 3.96 -14.36
C ARG A 228 -27.73 3.08 -13.85
N ALA A 229 -27.81 1.76 -14.07
CA ALA A 229 -26.74 0.83 -13.74
C ALA A 229 -25.43 1.16 -14.49
N GLU A 230 -25.53 1.43 -15.80
CA GLU A 230 -24.37 1.80 -16.61
C GLU A 230 -23.78 3.17 -16.18
N ALA A 231 -24.61 4.15 -15.86
CA ALA A 231 -24.14 5.43 -15.32
C ALA A 231 -23.41 5.26 -13.99
N LEU A 232 -23.91 4.41 -13.09
CA LEU A 232 -23.26 4.11 -11.81
C LEU A 232 -21.91 3.37 -12.02
N LYS A 233 -21.86 2.43 -12.95
CA LYS A 233 -20.60 1.75 -13.31
C LYS A 233 -19.60 2.73 -13.92
N GLY A 234 -20.04 3.59 -14.85
CA GLY A 234 -19.20 4.64 -15.43
C GLY A 234 -18.67 5.63 -14.38
N ALA A 235 -19.41 5.81 -13.26
CA ALA A 235 -18.95 6.57 -12.12
C ALA A 235 -18.01 5.76 -11.17
N GLY A 236 -17.58 4.57 -11.57
CA GLY A 236 -16.64 3.76 -10.81
C GLY A 236 -17.22 3.04 -9.61
N ARG A 237 -18.50 2.73 -9.65
CA ARG A 237 -19.18 2.02 -8.57
C ARG A 237 -19.43 0.57 -8.96
N THR A 238 -19.32 -0.34 -8.00
CA THR A 238 -19.81 -1.70 -8.17
C THR A 238 -21.31 -1.70 -8.01
N VAL A 239 -22.04 -2.20 -9.02
CA VAL A 239 -23.49 -2.21 -9.01
C VAL A 239 -24.00 -3.63 -8.74
N VAL A 240 -24.70 -3.79 -7.62
CA VAL A 240 -25.44 -4.98 -7.23
C VAL A 240 -26.90 -4.81 -7.59
N HIS A 241 -27.46 -5.76 -8.33
CA HIS A 241 -28.87 -5.79 -8.74
C HIS A 241 -29.65 -6.62 -7.74
N VAL A 242 -30.83 -6.17 -7.37
CA VAL A 242 -31.74 -6.86 -6.46
C VAL A 242 -33.06 -7.13 -7.18
N ALA A 243 -33.51 -8.38 -7.17
CA ALA A 243 -34.77 -8.78 -7.76
C ALA A 243 -35.57 -9.66 -6.83
N ARG A 244 -36.91 -9.64 -6.95
CA ARG A 244 -37.83 -10.48 -6.21
C ARG A 244 -38.84 -11.07 -7.18
N ASP A 245 -39.05 -12.39 -7.15
CA ASP A 245 -40.02 -13.13 -7.95
C ASP A 245 -40.01 -12.77 -9.45
N GLY A 246 -38.79 -12.59 -10.02
CA GLY A 246 -38.57 -12.24 -11.42
C GLY A 246 -38.73 -10.75 -11.79
N ALA A 247 -39.02 -9.87 -10.81
CA ALA A 247 -39.08 -8.42 -11.00
C ALA A 247 -37.91 -7.71 -10.33
N VAL A 248 -37.28 -6.73 -11.01
CA VAL A 248 -36.21 -5.94 -10.42
C VAL A 248 -36.78 -5.02 -9.33
N LEU A 249 -36.21 -5.05 -8.12
CA LEU A 249 -36.51 -4.12 -7.03
C LEU A 249 -35.66 -2.86 -7.11
N GLY A 250 -34.39 -3.00 -7.51
CA GLY A 250 -33.50 -1.86 -7.57
C GLY A 250 -32.03 -2.24 -7.72
N LEU A 251 -31.18 -1.23 -7.57
CA LEU A 251 -29.73 -1.30 -7.65
C LEU A 251 -29.11 -0.80 -6.36
N ILE A 252 -28.07 -1.46 -5.91
CA ILE A 252 -27.23 -1.01 -4.79
C ILE A 252 -25.86 -0.69 -5.36
N ALA A 253 -25.46 0.57 -5.24
CA ALA A 253 -24.15 1.03 -5.66
C ALA A 253 -23.18 0.98 -4.48
N ILE A 254 -22.08 0.30 -4.66
CA ILE A 254 -21.03 0.08 -3.66
C ILE A 254 -19.73 0.67 -4.19
N ALA A 255 -19.04 1.42 -3.34
CA ALA A 255 -17.71 1.93 -3.65
C ALA A 255 -16.79 1.75 -2.44
N ASP A 256 -15.52 1.56 -2.73
CA ASP A 256 -14.48 1.60 -1.70
C ASP A 256 -14.09 3.05 -1.44
N ALA A 257 -14.23 3.49 -0.20
CA ALA A 257 -13.99 4.86 0.18
C ALA A 257 -12.49 5.21 0.12
N LEU A 258 -12.16 6.37 -0.41
CA LEU A 258 -10.80 6.90 -0.36
C LEU A 258 -10.37 7.10 1.09
N ARG A 259 -9.10 6.84 1.37
CA ARG A 259 -8.53 7.18 2.69
C ARG A 259 -8.55 8.69 2.88
N PRO A 260 -8.95 9.20 4.06
CA PRO A 260 -8.98 10.64 4.34
C PRO A 260 -7.63 11.33 4.08
N THR A 261 -6.53 10.61 4.30
CA THR A 261 -5.16 11.11 4.12
C THR A 261 -4.63 10.98 2.70
N ALA A 262 -5.33 10.28 1.78
CA ALA A 262 -4.80 9.98 0.45
C ALA A 262 -4.50 11.26 -0.36
N LYS A 263 -5.44 12.20 -0.41
CA LYS A 263 -5.27 13.45 -1.15
C LYS A 263 -4.13 14.30 -0.62
N GLU A 264 -4.04 14.45 0.70
CA GLU A 264 -2.94 15.18 1.34
C GLU A 264 -1.59 14.53 1.03
N THR A 265 -1.52 13.19 1.12
CA THR A 265 -0.28 12.45 0.83
C THR A 265 0.17 12.67 -0.61
N VAL A 266 -0.74 12.56 -1.59
CA VAL A 266 -0.43 12.82 -3.00
C VAL A 266 0.07 14.24 -3.20
N THR A 267 -0.61 15.23 -2.62
CA THR A 267 -0.22 16.64 -2.71
C THR A 267 1.20 16.86 -2.17
N ARG A 268 1.50 16.34 -0.97
CA ARG A 268 2.81 16.49 -0.33
C ARG A 268 3.94 15.81 -1.11
N LEU A 269 3.68 14.68 -1.77
CA LEU A 269 4.66 14.03 -2.64
C LEU A 269 4.98 14.88 -3.87
N ARG A 270 3.94 15.42 -4.52
CA ARG A 270 4.09 16.31 -5.67
C ARG A 270 4.84 17.59 -5.33
N GLU A 271 4.57 18.20 -4.18
CA GLU A 271 5.31 19.37 -3.68
C GLU A 271 6.82 19.08 -3.49
N ARG A 272 7.17 17.81 -3.25
CA ARG A 272 8.58 17.35 -3.18
C ARG A 272 9.18 16.98 -4.53
N GLY A 273 8.45 17.19 -5.62
CA GLY A 273 8.89 16.84 -6.97
C GLY A 273 8.79 15.36 -7.33
N VAL A 274 8.11 14.55 -6.50
CA VAL A 274 7.88 13.13 -6.76
C VAL A 274 6.58 12.97 -7.54
N GLN A 275 6.64 12.31 -8.71
CA GLN A 275 5.45 11.97 -9.49
C GLN A 275 4.67 10.86 -8.79
N VAL A 276 3.34 10.94 -8.85
CA VAL A 276 2.47 9.92 -8.27
C VAL A 276 1.75 9.16 -9.37
N ALA A 277 1.84 7.84 -9.32
CA ALA A 277 1.13 6.93 -10.19
C ALA A 277 0.12 6.10 -9.39
N MET A 278 -1.03 5.80 -9.98
CA MET A 278 -2.00 4.86 -9.43
C MET A 278 -2.07 3.63 -10.33
N LEU A 279 -2.03 2.45 -9.73
CA LEU A 279 -2.13 1.17 -10.40
C LEU A 279 -3.40 0.46 -9.92
N THR A 280 -4.22 -0.01 -10.86
CA THR A 280 -5.51 -0.64 -10.54
C THR A 280 -5.96 -1.62 -11.62
N GLY A 281 -6.70 -2.65 -11.23
CA GLY A 281 -7.46 -3.51 -12.14
C GLY A 281 -8.79 -2.93 -12.61
N ASP A 282 -9.19 -1.75 -12.12
CA ASP A 282 -10.40 -1.09 -12.57
C ASP A 282 -10.26 -0.58 -14.01
N ASN A 283 -11.40 -0.35 -14.68
CA ASN A 283 -11.43 0.25 -15.99
C ASN A 283 -10.89 1.70 -15.99
N ALA A 284 -10.43 2.15 -17.14
CA ALA A 284 -9.83 3.46 -17.34
C ALA A 284 -10.70 4.62 -16.86
N GLY A 285 -12.03 4.57 -17.03
CA GLY A 285 -12.96 5.64 -16.61
C GLY A 285 -13.01 5.81 -15.09
N THR A 286 -13.12 4.70 -14.36
CA THR A 286 -13.09 4.67 -12.89
C THR A 286 -11.75 5.18 -12.37
N ALA A 287 -10.67 4.68 -12.94
CA ALA A 287 -9.32 5.05 -12.55
C ALA A 287 -9.06 6.54 -12.78
N ALA A 288 -9.44 7.09 -13.96
CA ALA A 288 -9.27 8.51 -14.27
C ALA A 288 -10.03 9.43 -13.31
N ARG A 289 -11.25 9.04 -12.90
CA ARG A 289 -12.02 9.81 -11.92
C ARG A 289 -11.33 9.89 -10.57
N ILE A 290 -10.88 8.75 -10.03
CA ILE A 290 -10.17 8.68 -8.74
C ILE A 290 -8.86 9.47 -8.81
N ALA A 291 -8.12 9.31 -9.89
CA ALA A 291 -6.88 10.04 -10.12
C ALA A 291 -7.11 11.56 -10.16
N GLY A 292 -8.15 12.01 -10.84
CA GLY A 292 -8.54 13.44 -10.88
C GLY A 292 -8.91 13.98 -9.50
N GLU A 293 -9.65 13.22 -8.69
CA GLU A 293 -10.03 13.61 -7.31
C GLU A 293 -8.81 13.73 -6.38
N LEU A 294 -7.82 12.84 -6.54
CA LEU A 294 -6.62 12.82 -5.73
C LEU A 294 -5.50 13.71 -6.29
N GLY A 295 -5.57 14.12 -7.57
CA GLY A 295 -4.51 14.88 -8.26
C GLY A 295 -3.32 13.99 -8.67
N ILE A 296 -3.58 12.74 -9.06
CA ILE A 296 -2.55 11.77 -9.47
C ILE A 296 -2.16 12.00 -10.93
N ASP A 297 -0.84 11.94 -11.21
CA ASP A 297 -0.25 12.30 -12.50
C ASP A 297 -0.35 11.17 -13.55
N ILE A 298 -0.18 9.91 -13.10
CA ILE A 298 -0.07 8.74 -13.98
C ILE A 298 -1.11 7.71 -13.57
N VAL A 299 -1.90 7.22 -14.54
CA VAL A 299 -2.94 6.21 -14.32
C VAL A 299 -2.62 4.94 -15.10
N LEU A 300 -2.45 3.83 -14.37
CA LEU A 300 -2.23 2.50 -14.91
C LEU A 300 -3.48 1.66 -14.60
N ALA A 301 -4.45 1.72 -15.52
CA ALA A 301 -5.75 1.04 -15.41
C ALA A 301 -5.76 -0.31 -16.14
N ASP A 302 -6.80 -1.12 -15.90
CA ASP A 302 -7.03 -2.43 -16.52
C ASP A 302 -5.84 -3.41 -16.35
N VAL A 303 -5.09 -3.31 -15.23
CA VAL A 303 -3.88 -4.09 -14.97
C VAL A 303 -4.22 -5.36 -14.18
N LEU A 304 -3.97 -6.52 -14.76
CA LEU A 304 -4.14 -7.80 -14.07
C LEU A 304 -3.06 -7.99 -12.99
N PRO A 305 -3.35 -8.74 -11.91
CA PRO A 305 -2.39 -8.94 -10.82
C PRO A 305 -0.99 -9.36 -11.29
N GLY A 306 -0.88 -10.32 -12.21
CA GLY A 306 0.40 -10.77 -12.76
C GLY A 306 1.15 -9.77 -13.66
N GLN A 307 0.52 -8.65 -14.03
CA GLN A 307 1.10 -7.63 -14.91
C GLN A 307 1.56 -6.38 -14.12
N LYS A 308 1.28 -6.30 -12.83
CA LYS A 308 1.63 -5.13 -12.00
C LYS A 308 3.14 -4.85 -12.01
N ALA A 309 3.95 -5.90 -11.85
CA ALA A 309 5.42 -5.78 -11.87
C ALA A 309 5.94 -5.26 -13.22
N ASP A 310 5.33 -5.66 -14.34
CA ASP A 310 5.76 -5.22 -15.67
C ASP A 310 5.45 -3.73 -15.90
N LYS A 311 4.34 -3.23 -15.34
CA LYS A 311 4.02 -1.80 -15.39
C LYS A 311 5.01 -0.95 -14.58
N VAL A 312 5.50 -1.45 -13.46
CA VAL A 312 6.58 -0.81 -12.71
C VAL A 312 7.88 -0.80 -13.51
N LYS A 313 8.23 -1.92 -14.17
CA LYS A 313 9.41 -2.00 -15.06
C LYS A 313 9.35 -1.04 -16.25
N GLU A 314 8.17 -0.82 -16.82
CA GLU A 314 7.98 0.16 -17.91
C GLU A 314 8.38 1.58 -17.47
N LEU A 315 8.05 1.97 -16.22
CA LEU A 315 8.48 3.25 -15.65
C LEU A 315 9.97 3.27 -15.37
N GLN A 316 10.53 2.17 -14.86
CA GLN A 316 11.98 2.03 -14.61
C GLN A 316 12.80 2.08 -15.92
N ALA A 317 12.28 1.53 -17.00
CA ALA A 317 12.92 1.59 -18.33
C ALA A 317 13.06 3.03 -18.88
N GLN A 318 12.27 3.97 -18.36
CA GLN A 318 12.40 5.40 -18.65
C GLN A 318 13.52 6.09 -17.83
N GLY A 319 14.32 5.33 -17.09
CA GLY A 319 15.39 5.83 -16.24
C GLY A 319 14.92 6.36 -14.86
N LYS A 320 13.66 6.16 -14.50
CA LYS A 320 13.09 6.64 -13.24
C LYS A 320 13.34 5.66 -12.11
N LYS A 321 13.60 6.18 -10.91
CA LYS A 321 13.58 5.42 -9.67
C LYS A 321 12.15 5.31 -9.17
N VAL A 322 11.63 4.10 -9.16
CA VAL A 322 10.22 3.83 -8.87
C VAL A 322 10.09 3.11 -7.54
N GLY A 323 9.28 3.65 -6.64
CA GLY A 323 8.79 2.97 -5.45
C GLY A 323 7.37 2.47 -5.67
N MET A 324 7.04 1.29 -5.17
CA MET A 324 5.66 0.79 -5.15
C MET A 324 5.15 0.69 -3.71
N VAL A 325 3.90 1.10 -3.53
CA VAL A 325 3.18 1.03 -2.25
C VAL A 325 1.92 0.20 -2.45
N GLY A 326 1.78 -0.84 -1.66
CA GLY A 326 0.63 -1.75 -1.68
C GLY A 326 0.37 -2.35 -0.31
N ASP A 327 -0.67 -3.18 -0.19
CA ASP A 327 -1.07 -3.83 1.06
C ASP A 327 -0.41 -5.20 1.29
N GLY A 328 0.41 -5.67 0.37
CA GLY A 328 1.36 -6.78 0.53
C GLY A 328 1.14 -7.97 -0.39
N VAL A 329 0.17 -8.86 -0.13
CA VAL A 329 0.15 -10.20 -0.74
C VAL A 329 -0.10 -10.21 -2.26
N ASN A 330 -0.85 -9.24 -2.76
CA ASN A 330 -1.22 -9.15 -4.19
C ASN A 330 -0.33 -8.21 -5.00
N ASP A 331 0.65 -7.56 -4.36
CA ASP A 331 1.48 -6.50 -4.96
C ASP A 331 2.97 -6.88 -5.08
N ALA A 332 3.32 -8.11 -4.71
CA ALA A 332 4.69 -8.63 -4.73
C ALA A 332 5.09 -9.23 -6.10
#